data_29f396b2d96d913b676c3e15a5d5a343
#
_entry.id   29f396b2d96d913b676c3e15a5d5a343
#
_cell.length_a   1.000
_cell.length_b   1.000
_cell.length_c   1.000
_cell.angle_alpha   90.00
_cell.angle_beta   90.00
_cell.angle_gamma   90.00
#
_symmetry.space_group_name_H-M   'P 1'
#
loop_
_entity.id
_entity.type
_entity.pdbx_description
1 polymer ?
#
loop_
_entity_poly.entity_id
_entity_poly.type
_entity_poly.pdbx_seq_one_letter_code
_entity_poly.pdbx_strand_id
1 'polypeptide(L)'
;MSKVIGIMGESGSGKTTAMRTLDPKTTFYLDCDGKGLSWKGWKKQYNKENKNYWKTDIVQSVQTMLGKLNTDEQFKHIKVVVIDTLNGLMVADEVRRMKEKNFDKWVDLAQCIWELLDMCYKLRDDLTVIVVCHSQTQKEDDGYTFTRIKTSGKKLDKLCIESKLTTVLHAEAKDGEYIFRTRANNSTCKTPMGAFEDAEIPNDMAAVLKALEEY
;
A
#
# COMPACT_ATOMS: atom_id res chain seq x y z
N MET A 1 -18.64 1.18 1.37
CA MET A 1 -17.29 1.01 1.96
C MET A 1 -16.25 1.39 0.94
N SER A 2 -15.20 2.11 1.36
CA SER A 2 -14.07 2.44 0.48
C SER A 2 -13.40 1.18 -0.08
N LYS A 3 -12.81 1.30 -1.26
CA LYS A 3 -12.00 0.23 -1.86
C LYS A 3 -10.58 0.27 -1.28
N VAL A 4 -10.01 -0.90 -0.99
CA VAL A 4 -8.61 -1.00 -0.52
C VAL A 4 -7.84 -1.94 -1.42
N ILE A 5 -6.75 -1.43 -2.03
CA ILE A 5 -5.91 -2.15 -2.98
C ILE A 5 -4.51 -2.27 -2.38
N GLY A 6 -4.02 -3.49 -2.25
CA GLY A 6 -2.63 -3.77 -1.89
C GLY A 6 -1.73 -3.84 -3.11
N ILE A 7 -0.55 -3.26 -3.01
CA ILE A 7 0.52 -3.44 -4.00
C ILE A 7 1.75 -3.94 -3.26
N MET A 8 2.18 -5.14 -3.56
CA MET A 8 3.42 -5.70 -3.00
C MET A 8 4.52 -5.81 -4.06
N GLY A 9 5.76 -5.85 -3.64
CA GLY A 9 6.90 -6.07 -4.53
C GLY A 9 8.23 -5.74 -3.85
N GLU A 10 9.32 -6.20 -4.42
CA GLU A 10 10.67 -5.93 -3.92
C GLU A 10 11.07 -4.46 -4.13
N SER A 11 12.17 -4.06 -3.49
CA SER A 11 12.76 -2.74 -3.76
C SER A 11 13.15 -2.64 -5.24
N GLY A 12 12.79 -1.52 -5.89
CA GLY A 12 13.07 -1.33 -7.31
C GLY A 12 12.05 -1.96 -8.27
N SER A 13 11.00 -2.63 -7.79
CA SER A 13 9.98 -3.29 -8.64
C SER A 13 8.94 -2.34 -9.26
N GLY A 14 9.08 -1.02 -9.10
CA GLY A 14 8.17 -0.05 -9.71
C GLY A 14 6.92 0.31 -8.90
N LYS A 15 6.79 -0.12 -7.63
CA LYS A 15 5.61 0.18 -6.79
C LYS A 15 5.26 1.67 -6.73
N THR A 16 6.20 2.48 -6.27
CA THR A 16 6.03 3.95 -6.21
C THR A 16 5.89 4.54 -7.61
N THR A 17 6.63 4.02 -8.60
CA THR A 17 6.59 4.49 -10.00
C THR A 17 5.21 4.33 -10.62
N ALA A 18 4.45 3.30 -10.25
CA ALA A 18 3.10 3.06 -10.75
C ALA A 18 2.14 4.22 -10.44
N MET A 19 2.38 4.94 -9.34
CA MET A 19 1.53 6.06 -8.92
C MET A 19 1.67 7.30 -9.81
N ARG A 20 2.65 7.34 -10.75
CA ARG A 20 2.88 8.47 -11.66
C ARG A 20 1.69 8.77 -12.58
N THR A 21 0.82 7.79 -12.79
CA THR A 21 -0.35 7.89 -13.68
C THR A 21 -1.60 8.38 -12.95
N LEU A 22 -1.58 8.48 -11.62
CA LEU A 22 -2.69 8.99 -10.84
C LEU A 22 -2.84 10.51 -11.05
N ASP A 23 -4.10 10.98 -11.06
CA ASP A 23 -4.39 12.42 -11.10
C ASP A 23 -4.03 13.09 -9.76
N PRO A 24 -3.03 13.97 -9.72
CA PRO A 24 -2.60 14.63 -8.48
C PRO A 24 -3.67 15.58 -7.90
N LYS A 25 -4.68 15.98 -8.67
CA LYS A 25 -5.77 16.84 -8.17
C LYS A 25 -6.74 16.07 -7.29
N THR A 26 -6.84 14.76 -7.49
CA THR A 26 -7.78 13.90 -6.76
C THR A 26 -7.08 12.84 -5.91
N THR A 27 -5.76 12.86 -5.87
CA THR A 27 -4.93 11.91 -5.11
C THR A 27 -4.23 12.60 -3.94
N PHE A 28 -4.34 12.02 -2.74
CA PHE A 28 -3.54 12.38 -1.58
C PHE A 28 -2.45 11.34 -1.32
N TYR A 29 -1.20 11.78 -1.21
CA TYR A 29 -0.05 10.91 -1.06
C TYR A 29 0.56 10.97 0.34
N LEU A 30 0.59 9.85 1.04
CA LEU A 30 1.26 9.65 2.32
C LEU A 30 2.60 8.95 2.08
N ASP A 31 3.70 9.70 2.13
CA ASP A 31 5.07 9.17 2.02
C ASP A 31 5.53 8.71 3.41
N CYS A 32 5.36 7.43 3.67
CA CYS A 32 5.68 6.83 4.97
C CYS A 32 7.14 6.36 5.08
N ASP A 33 7.86 6.27 3.96
CA ASP A 33 9.31 6.01 3.94
C ASP A 33 10.12 7.31 4.04
N GLY A 34 9.49 8.43 3.75
CA GLY A 34 10.12 9.74 3.84
C GLY A 34 11.17 10.06 2.78
N LYS A 35 11.24 9.27 1.70
CA LYS A 35 12.26 9.38 0.64
C LYS A 35 11.84 10.18 -0.59
N GLY A 36 10.54 10.58 -0.68
CA GLY A 36 9.97 11.20 -1.87
C GLY A 36 9.57 10.20 -2.94
N LEU A 37 9.08 10.70 -4.09
CA LEU A 37 8.51 9.85 -5.13
C LEU A 37 9.51 9.61 -6.27
N SER A 38 9.36 8.51 -6.99
CA SER A 38 10.39 7.95 -7.89
C SER A 38 10.28 8.37 -9.36
N TRP A 39 9.60 9.49 -9.67
CA TRP A 39 9.53 9.99 -11.05
C TRP A 39 9.89 11.48 -11.19
N LYS A 40 10.29 11.86 -12.39
CA LYS A 40 10.67 13.23 -12.68
C LYS A 40 9.46 14.16 -12.60
N GLY A 41 9.61 15.27 -11.90
CA GLY A 41 8.56 16.30 -11.81
C GLY A 41 7.55 16.08 -10.70
N TRP A 42 7.62 15.01 -9.92
CA TRP A 42 6.67 14.69 -8.85
C TRP A 42 6.45 15.84 -7.85
N LYS A 43 7.49 16.65 -7.54
CA LYS A 43 7.38 17.79 -6.60
C LYS A 43 6.43 18.89 -7.08
N LYS A 44 6.19 18.99 -8.39
CA LYS A 44 5.17 19.92 -8.93
C LYS A 44 3.76 19.38 -8.80
N GLN A 45 3.62 18.06 -8.74
CA GLN A 45 2.34 17.35 -8.65
C GLN A 45 1.90 17.17 -7.19
N TYR A 46 2.83 16.73 -6.33
CA TYR A 46 2.58 16.39 -4.93
C TYR A 46 3.44 17.26 -4.01
N ASN A 47 2.80 18.16 -3.28
CA ASN A 47 3.47 19.11 -2.40
C ASN A 47 2.51 19.72 -1.35
N LYS A 48 3.04 20.51 -0.44
CA LYS A 48 2.26 21.18 0.61
C LYS A 48 1.32 22.26 0.06
N GLU A 49 1.69 22.93 -1.03
CA GLU A 49 0.88 24.00 -1.64
C GLU A 49 -0.40 23.42 -2.26
N ASN A 50 -0.27 22.27 -2.93
CA ASN A 50 -1.41 21.52 -3.47
C ASN A 50 -2.21 20.78 -2.38
N LYS A 51 -1.74 20.77 -1.12
CA LYS A 51 -2.36 20.08 0.03
C LYS A 51 -2.66 18.61 -0.23
N ASN A 52 -1.83 17.94 -1.03
CA ASN A 52 -2.03 16.58 -1.50
C ASN A 52 -0.85 15.63 -1.19
N TYR A 53 0.11 16.09 -0.38
CA TYR A 53 1.30 15.32 0.01
C TYR A 53 1.65 15.55 1.48
N TRP A 54 1.84 14.47 2.19
CA TRP A 54 2.32 14.50 3.56
C TRP A 54 3.31 13.39 3.83
N LYS A 55 4.36 13.73 4.59
CA LYS A 55 5.43 12.82 4.99
C LYS A 55 5.28 12.50 6.47
N THR A 56 5.10 11.22 6.78
CA THR A 56 5.00 10.73 8.16
C THR A 56 5.24 9.23 8.24
N ASP A 57 5.97 8.80 9.25
CA ASP A 57 6.25 7.40 9.57
C ASP A 57 5.57 6.97 10.89
N ILE A 58 4.53 7.69 11.31
CA ILE A 58 3.75 7.44 12.53
C ILE A 58 2.34 6.98 12.15
N VAL A 59 1.96 5.77 12.60
CA VAL A 59 0.65 5.17 12.29
C VAL A 59 -0.51 6.06 12.73
N GLN A 60 -0.48 6.61 13.93
CA GLN A 60 -1.52 7.49 14.48
C GLN A 60 -1.68 8.78 13.65
N SER A 61 -0.57 9.28 13.08
CA SER A 61 -0.60 10.43 12.18
C SER A 61 -1.31 10.09 10.87
N VAL A 62 -1.03 8.91 10.31
CA VAL A 62 -1.74 8.41 9.12
C VAL A 62 -3.23 8.27 9.41
N GLN A 63 -3.61 7.64 10.52
CA GLN A 63 -5.02 7.50 10.93
C GLN A 63 -5.71 8.86 11.09
N THR A 64 -5.04 9.84 11.71
CA THR A 64 -5.58 11.19 11.85
C THR A 64 -5.82 11.84 10.49
N MET A 65 -4.89 11.68 9.54
CA MET A 65 -5.08 12.22 8.19
C MET A 65 -6.19 11.51 7.43
N LEU A 66 -6.29 10.18 7.52
CA LEU A 66 -7.41 9.43 6.95
C LEU A 66 -8.76 9.91 7.50
N GLY A 67 -8.83 10.20 8.80
CA GLY A 67 -10.02 10.80 9.41
C GLY A 67 -10.38 12.15 8.80
N LYS A 68 -9.41 13.04 8.59
CA LYS A 68 -9.62 14.33 7.92
C LYS A 68 -10.07 14.16 6.47
N LEU A 69 -9.40 13.28 5.71
CA LEU A 69 -9.77 12.96 4.33
C LEU A 69 -11.20 12.42 4.21
N ASN A 70 -11.68 11.74 5.26
CA ASN A 70 -13.03 11.19 5.32
C ASN A 70 -14.09 12.23 5.59
N THR A 71 -13.85 13.21 6.48
CA THR A 71 -14.89 14.07 7.03
C THR A 71 -14.78 15.56 6.66
N ASP A 72 -13.58 16.05 6.34
CA ASP A 72 -13.33 17.47 6.11
C ASP A 72 -13.70 17.87 4.66
N GLU A 73 -14.55 18.87 4.52
CA GLU A 73 -15.03 19.39 3.22
C GLU A 73 -13.89 19.81 2.29
N GLN A 74 -12.78 20.33 2.82
CA GLN A 74 -11.63 20.73 2.00
C GLN A 74 -11.00 19.56 1.23
N PHE A 75 -11.24 18.32 1.65
CA PHE A 75 -10.70 17.11 1.02
C PHE A 75 -11.75 16.28 0.25
N LYS A 76 -12.97 16.79 0.07
CA LYS A 76 -14.01 16.06 -0.68
C LYS A 76 -13.65 15.74 -2.13
N HIS A 77 -12.78 16.55 -2.73
CA HIS A 77 -12.26 16.33 -4.08
C HIS A 77 -11.28 15.15 -4.18
N ILE A 78 -10.68 14.74 -3.05
CA ILE A 78 -9.76 13.58 -3.03
C ILE A 78 -10.58 12.30 -3.21
N LYS A 79 -10.16 11.47 -4.16
CA LYS A 79 -10.74 10.15 -4.49
C LYS A 79 -9.78 9.00 -4.25
N VAL A 80 -8.49 9.27 -4.24
CA VAL A 80 -7.44 8.26 -4.06
C VAL A 80 -6.52 8.67 -2.92
N VAL A 81 -6.22 7.74 -2.03
CA VAL A 81 -5.23 7.91 -0.98
C VAL A 81 -4.15 6.85 -1.15
N VAL A 82 -2.89 7.26 -1.21
CA VAL A 82 -1.75 6.35 -1.30
C VAL A 82 -1.01 6.33 0.04
N ILE A 83 -0.78 5.15 0.60
CA ILE A 83 0.06 4.91 1.78
C ILE A 83 1.33 4.19 1.30
N ASP A 84 2.44 4.90 1.17
CA ASP A 84 3.70 4.39 0.60
C ASP A 84 4.88 4.60 1.57
N THR A 85 5.33 3.59 2.30
CA THR A 85 4.89 2.21 2.37
C THR A 85 4.35 1.84 3.76
N LEU A 86 3.53 0.80 3.83
CA LEU A 86 3.11 0.21 5.11
C LEU A 86 4.34 -0.28 5.90
N ASN A 87 5.35 -0.78 5.20
CA ASN A 87 6.61 -1.22 5.82
C ASN A 87 7.38 -0.07 6.46
N GLY A 88 7.33 1.14 5.89
CA GLY A 88 7.91 2.33 6.50
C GLY A 88 7.34 2.60 7.89
N LEU A 89 6.03 2.47 8.04
CA LEU A 89 5.35 2.60 9.34
C LEU A 89 5.78 1.51 10.33
N MET A 90 5.80 0.25 9.89
CA MET A 90 6.19 -0.89 10.74
C MET A 90 7.63 -0.79 11.23
N VAL A 91 8.57 -0.51 10.32
CA VAL A 91 9.99 -0.40 10.64
C VAL A 91 10.28 0.80 11.54
N ALA A 92 9.62 1.94 11.28
CA ALA A 92 9.81 3.13 12.09
C ALA A 92 9.32 2.92 13.54
N ASP A 93 8.17 2.25 13.74
CA ASP A 93 7.68 1.91 15.08
C ASP A 93 8.62 0.92 15.77
N GLU A 94 9.05 -0.13 15.07
CA GLU A 94 10.02 -1.10 15.59
C GLU A 94 11.32 -0.43 16.06
N VAL A 95 11.88 0.48 15.24
CA VAL A 95 13.12 1.21 15.58
C VAL A 95 12.93 2.11 16.81
N ARG A 96 11.81 2.83 16.91
CA ARG A 96 11.51 3.67 18.09
C ARG A 96 11.44 2.85 19.37
N ARG A 97 10.96 1.61 19.26
CA ARG A 97 10.72 0.71 20.40
C ARG A 97 11.78 -0.37 20.59
N MET A 98 12.95 -0.25 19.93
CA MET A 98 14.04 -1.25 20.00
C MET A 98 14.51 -1.54 21.43
N LYS A 99 14.49 -0.54 22.32
CA LYS A 99 14.93 -0.68 23.71
C LYS A 99 13.90 -1.32 24.64
N GLU A 100 12.65 -1.48 24.20
CA GLU A 100 11.62 -2.15 24.96
C GLU A 100 11.91 -3.66 25.00
N LYS A 101 11.99 -4.22 26.20
CA LYS A 101 12.36 -5.64 26.42
C LYS A 101 11.16 -6.59 26.44
N ASN A 102 9.92 -6.07 26.53
CA ASN A 102 8.71 -6.88 26.56
C ASN A 102 8.25 -7.28 25.16
N PHE A 103 7.41 -8.32 25.11
CA PHE A 103 6.83 -8.80 23.86
C PHE A 103 5.59 -8.00 23.43
N ASP A 104 5.04 -7.15 24.28
CA ASP A 104 3.80 -6.40 24.03
C ASP A 104 3.94 -5.46 22.85
N LYS A 105 5.13 -4.90 22.64
CA LYS A 105 5.41 -4.06 21.44
C LYS A 105 5.04 -4.73 20.11
N TRP A 106 5.21 -6.05 20.00
CA TRP A 106 4.86 -6.78 18.77
C TRP A 106 3.34 -6.98 18.63
N VAL A 107 2.66 -7.09 19.75
CA VAL A 107 1.19 -7.16 19.79
C VAL A 107 0.61 -5.80 19.42
N ASP A 108 1.13 -4.74 20.03
CA ASP A 108 0.71 -3.36 19.75
C ASP A 108 0.95 -2.98 18.29
N LEU A 109 2.14 -3.28 17.73
CA LEU A 109 2.45 -3.04 16.32
C LEU A 109 1.47 -3.78 15.41
N ALA A 110 1.22 -5.05 15.70
CA ALA A 110 0.29 -5.86 14.91
C ALA A 110 -1.14 -5.30 14.98
N GLN A 111 -1.57 -4.88 16.17
CA GLN A 111 -2.86 -4.25 16.38
C GLN A 111 -2.97 -2.92 15.63
N CYS A 112 -1.99 -2.03 15.77
CA CYS A 112 -2.00 -0.73 15.09
C CYS A 112 -2.09 -0.85 13.57
N ILE A 113 -1.36 -1.78 12.96
CA ILE A 113 -1.40 -2.02 11.52
C ILE A 113 -2.74 -2.61 11.08
N TRP A 114 -3.28 -3.56 11.87
CA TRP A 114 -4.57 -4.15 11.61
C TRP A 114 -5.71 -3.12 11.69
N GLU A 115 -5.70 -2.26 12.72
CA GLU A 115 -6.66 -1.17 12.91
C GLU A 115 -6.55 -0.11 11.81
N LEU A 116 -5.33 0.19 11.33
CA LEU A 116 -5.12 1.09 10.20
C LEU A 116 -5.81 0.53 8.93
N LEU A 117 -5.65 -0.76 8.65
CA LEU A 117 -6.33 -1.39 7.50
C LEU A 117 -7.85 -1.43 7.70
N ASP A 118 -8.33 -1.71 8.91
CA ASP A 118 -9.76 -1.63 9.23
C ASP A 118 -10.32 -0.24 9.01
N MET A 119 -9.58 0.80 9.41
CA MET A 119 -9.96 2.18 9.18
C MET A 119 -10.04 2.49 7.69
N CYS A 120 -9.09 1.97 6.88
CA CYS A 120 -9.14 2.18 5.43
C CYS A 120 -10.48 1.73 4.82
N TYR A 121 -11.08 0.64 5.28
CA TYR A 121 -12.38 0.15 4.79
C TYR A 121 -13.59 0.97 5.29
N LYS A 122 -13.43 1.72 6.38
CA LYS A 122 -14.51 2.52 7.00
C LYS A 122 -14.59 3.95 6.47
N LEU A 123 -13.75 4.31 5.53
CA LEU A 123 -13.78 5.62 4.89
C LEU A 123 -14.99 5.75 3.96
N ARG A 124 -15.28 6.96 3.50
CA ARG A 124 -16.38 7.22 2.56
C ARG A 124 -16.26 6.39 1.29
N ASP A 125 -17.40 6.04 0.70
CA ASP A 125 -17.50 5.06 -0.40
C ASP A 125 -16.79 5.47 -1.70
N ASP A 126 -16.61 6.77 -1.89
CA ASP A 126 -15.94 7.34 -3.06
C ASP A 126 -14.42 7.46 -2.93
N LEU A 127 -13.86 6.95 -1.82
CA LEU A 127 -12.41 6.84 -1.62
C LEU A 127 -11.87 5.46 -1.99
N THR A 128 -10.76 5.44 -2.71
CA THR A 128 -9.93 4.25 -2.88
C THR A 128 -8.62 4.44 -2.14
N VAL A 129 -8.24 3.49 -1.30
CA VAL A 129 -6.97 3.48 -0.58
C VAL A 129 -6.02 2.49 -1.23
N ILE A 130 -4.86 2.97 -1.64
CA ILE A 130 -3.77 2.14 -2.19
C ILE A 130 -2.73 1.97 -1.09
N VAL A 131 -2.51 0.73 -0.66
CA VAL A 131 -1.53 0.38 0.37
C VAL A 131 -0.33 -0.27 -0.30
N VAL A 132 0.79 0.43 -0.33
CA VAL A 132 2.04 -0.05 -0.93
C VAL A 132 2.86 -0.79 0.12
N CYS A 133 3.32 -2.00 -0.21
CA CYS A 133 4.04 -2.89 0.68
C CYS A 133 5.30 -3.45 0.02
N HIS A 134 6.32 -3.74 0.82
CA HIS A 134 7.40 -4.61 0.37
C HIS A 134 6.93 -6.07 0.37
N SER A 135 7.45 -6.85 -0.56
CA SER A 135 7.30 -8.31 -0.55
C SER A 135 8.47 -9.00 0.12
N GLN A 136 8.24 -10.23 0.54
CA GLN A 136 9.27 -11.20 0.91
C GLN A 136 8.97 -12.53 0.24
N THR A 137 10.01 -13.19 -0.25
CA THR A 137 9.93 -14.55 -0.79
C THR A 137 10.51 -15.52 0.23
N GLN A 138 9.71 -16.49 0.62
CA GLN A 138 10.10 -17.58 1.50
C GLN A 138 10.37 -18.82 0.66
N LYS A 139 11.38 -19.59 1.02
CA LYS A 139 11.71 -20.86 0.38
C LYS A 139 11.50 -21.97 1.42
N GLU A 140 10.62 -22.89 1.08
CA GLU A 140 10.38 -24.10 1.89
C GLU A 140 11.48 -25.15 1.65
N ASP A 141 11.57 -26.13 2.56
CA ASP A 141 12.60 -27.17 2.51
C ASP A 141 12.53 -28.05 1.24
N ASP A 142 11.35 -28.20 0.66
CA ASP A 142 11.10 -28.90 -0.61
C ASP A 142 11.48 -28.10 -1.87
N GLY A 143 11.97 -26.87 -1.69
CA GLY A 143 12.35 -25.96 -2.76
C GLY A 143 11.21 -25.08 -3.27
N TYR A 144 9.98 -25.24 -2.75
CA TYR A 144 8.87 -24.36 -3.07
C TYR A 144 9.16 -22.94 -2.61
N THR A 145 8.88 -21.96 -3.46
CA THR A 145 9.02 -20.52 -3.13
C THR A 145 7.65 -19.86 -3.11
N PHE A 146 7.42 -19.01 -2.13
CA PHE A 146 6.17 -18.30 -1.97
C PHE A 146 6.40 -16.84 -1.62
N THR A 147 5.81 -15.91 -2.38
CA THR A 147 5.95 -14.47 -2.20
C THR A 147 4.71 -13.88 -1.57
N ARG A 148 4.92 -13.09 -0.52
CA ARG A 148 3.86 -12.44 0.25
C ARG A 148 4.27 -11.03 0.69
N ILE A 149 3.35 -10.28 1.26
CA ILE A 149 3.67 -9.00 1.91
C ILE A 149 4.65 -9.24 3.05
N LYS A 150 5.74 -8.45 3.06
CA LYS A 150 6.72 -8.47 4.15
C LYS A 150 6.13 -7.79 5.38
N THR A 151 6.25 -8.43 6.53
CA THR A 151 5.78 -7.89 7.80
C THR A 151 6.91 -7.76 8.80
N SER A 152 6.74 -6.91 9.81
CA SER A 152 7.65 -6.82 10.97
C SER A 152 7.07 -7.62 12.13
N GLY A 153 7.79 -8.68 12.52
CA GLY A 153 7.45 -9.53 13.67
C GLY A 153 6.47 -10.67 13.36
N LYS A 154 6.70 -11.78 14.06
CA LYS A 154 5.95 -13.05 13.88
C LYS A 154 4.43 -12.94 14.14
N LYS A 155 3.97 -11.91 14.84
CA LYS A 155 2.53 -11.72 15.10
C LYS A 155 1.80 -11.28 13.83
N LEU A 156 2.34 -10.30 13.10
CA LEU A 156 1.79 -9.86 11.81
C LEU A 156 1.85 -10.96 10.75
N ASP A 157 2.92 -11.75 10.72
CA ASP A 157 3.01 -12.92 9.83
C ASP A 157 1.84 -13.88 10.02
N LYS A 158 1.46 -14.13 11.29
CA LYS A 158 0.32 -15.01 11.61
C LYS A 158 -1.03 -14.40 11.25
N LEU A 159 -1.17 -13.07 11.29
CA LEU A 159 -2.42 -12.39 10.94
C LEU A 159 -2.69 -12.38 9.44
N CYS A 160 -1.65 -12.55 8.62
CA CYS A 160 -1.76 -12.57 7.16
C CYS A 160 -2.51 -11.32 6.62
N ILE A 161 -1.81 -10.19 6.55
CA ILE A 161 -2.37 -8.88 6.15
C ILE A 161 -3.17 -8.97 4.85
N GLU A 162 -2.72 -9.77 3.91
CA GLU A 162 -3.36 -9.97 2.61
C GLU A 162 -4.76 -10.57 2.72
N SER A 163 -5.07 -11.27 3.82
CA SER A 163 -6.41 -11.82 4.03
C SER A 163 -7.47 -10.73 4.14
N LYS A 164 -7.09 -9.54 4.59
CA LYS A 164 -7.97 -8.37 4.64
C LYS A 164 -8.22 -7.71 3.28
N LEU A 165 -7.37 -7.94 2.29
CA LEU A 165 -7.45 -7.27 1.00
C LEU A 165 -8.17 -8.16 -0.02
N THR A 166 -9.06 -7.58 -0.82
CA THR A 166 -9.67 -8.28 -1.97
C THR A 166 -8.81 -8.21 -3.21
N THR A 167 -7.98 -7.17 -3.32
CA THR A 167 -7.06 -6.95 -4.42
C THR A 167 -5.65 -6.79 -3.88
N VAL A 168 -4.73 -7.63 -4.35
CA VAL A 168 -3.30 -7.54 -4.09
C VAL A 168 -2.57 -7.73 -5.41
N LEU A 169 -1.97 -6.67 -5.94
CA LEU A 169 -1.14 -6.71 -7.13
C LEU A 169 0.32 -6.93 -6.75
N HIS A 170 1.03 -7.72 -7.55
CA HIS A 170 2.47 -7.91 -7.37
C HIS A 170 3.23 -7.13 -8.44
N ALA A 171 3.98 -6.10 -8.01
CA ALA A 171 4.82 -5.29 -8.87
C ALA A 171 6.16 -5.98 -9.10
N GLU A 172 6.55 -6.13 -10.36
CA GLU A 172 7.81 -6.74 -10.79
C GLU A 172 8.52 -5.86 -11.82
N ALA A 173 9.85 -5.94 -11.83
CA ALA A 173 10.67 -5.46 -12.94
C ALA A 173 11.02 -6.68 -13.81
N LYS A 174 10.60 -6.67 -15.08
CA LYS A 174 10.77 -7.76 -16.03
C LYS A 174 11.24 -7.19 -17.36
N ASP A 175 12.35 -7.70 -17.88
CA ASP A 175 12.90 -7.33 -19.20
C ASP A 175 13.10 -5.81 -19.40
N GLY A 176 13.43 -5.09 -18.31
CA GLY A 176 13.63 -3.64 -18.34
C GLY A 176 12.35 -2.81 -18.17
N GLU A 177 11.21 -3.44 -18.06
CA GLU A 177 9.92 -2.79 -17.85
C GLU A 177 9.35 -3.11 -16.47
N TYR A 178 8.42 -2.26 -15.99
CA TYR A 178 7.65 -2.53 -14.79
C TYR A 178 6.28 -3.06 -15.16
N ILE A 179 5.88 -4.14 -14.50
CA ILE A 179 4.57 -4.78 -14.67
C ILE A 179 3.87 -5.01 -13.33
N PHE A 180 2.58 -5.28 -13.38
CA PHE A 180 1.82 -5.87 -12.30
C PHE A 180 1.37 -7.28 -12.68
N ARG A 181 1.54 -8.23 -11.75
CA ARG A 181 0.81 -9.50 -11.79
C ARG A 181 -0.55 -9.33 -11.13
N THR A 182 -1.56 -9.89 -11.75
CA THR A 182 -2.97 -9.82 -11.32
C THR A 182 -3.46 -11.11 -10.67
N ARG A 183 -2.75 -12.22 -10.88
CA ARG A 183 -3.10 -13.56 -10.39
C ARG A 183 -1.98 -14.19 -9.61
N ALA A 184 -2.35 -15.07 -8.67
CA ALA A 184 -1.40 -15.84 -7.89
C ALA A 184 -0.51 -16.69 -8.81
N ASN A 185 0.79 -16.60 -8.58
CA ASN A 185 1.80 -17.50 -9.09
C ASN A 185 2.84 -17.63 -7.98
N ASN A 186 2.70 -18.64 -7.14
CA ASN A 186 3.47 -18.81 -5.91
C ASN A 186 3.52 -17.52 -5.06
N SER A 187 2.39 -16.85 -4.93
CA SER A 187 2.30 -15.58 -4.20
C SER A 187 0.88 -15.33 -3.66
N THR A 188 0.75 -14.34 -2.78
CA THR A 188 -0.53 -13.84 -2.28
C THR A 188 -1.22 -12.84 -3.22
N CYS A 189 -0.74 -12.69 -4.45
CA CYS A 189 -1.37 -11.88 -5.48
C CYS A 189 -2.78 -12.40 -5.78
N LYS A 190 -3.75 -11.51 -5.86
CA LYS A 190 -5.15 -11.83 -6.13
C LYS A 190 -5.92 -10.60 -6.59
N THR A 191 -6.91 -10.81 -7.44
CA THR A 191 -7.84 -9.78 -7.90
C THR A 191 -9.25 -10.35 -8.00
N PRO A 192 -10.31 -9.51 -8.01
CA PRO A 192 -11.66 -9.98 -8.27
C PRO A 192 -11.75 -10.71 -9.60
N MET A 193 -12.59 -11.74 -9.66
CA MET A 193 -12.80 -12.53 -10.88
C MET A 193 -13.33 -11.63 -12.01
N GLY A 194 -12.66 -11.67 -13.16
CA GLY A 194 -13.05 -10.88 -14.33
C GLY A 194 -12.54 -9.43 -14.35
N ALA A 195 -11.90 -8.94 -13.30
CA ALA A 195 -11.38 -7.57 -13.28
C ALA A 195 -10.23 -7.36 -14.28
N PHE A 196 -9.45 -8.41 -14.55
CA PHE A 196 -8.34 -8.37 -15.49
C PHE A 196 -8.35 -9.63 -16.37
N GLU A 197 -8.21 -9.44 -17.69
CA GLU A 197 -8.10 -10.54 -18.65
C GLU A 197 -6.71 -11.19 -18.56
N ASP A 198 -5.66 -10.36 -18.49
CA ASP A 198 -4.27 -10.79 -18.49
C ASP A 198 -3.72 -11.02 -17.07
N ALA A 199 -2.83 -12.01 -16.95
CA ALA A 199 -2.10 -12.28 -15.70
C ALA A 199 -0.99 -11.25 -15.43
N GLU A 200 -0.50 -10.58 -16.47
CA GLU A 200 0.50 -9.51 -16.41
C GLU A 200 -0.07 -8.28 -17.13
N ILE A 201 -0.04 -7.14 -16.47
CA ILE A 201 -0.53 -5.86 -17.02
C ILE A 201 0.54 -4.77 -16.85
N PRO A 202 0.47 -3.70 -17.62
CA PRO A 202 1.37 -2.55 -17.45
C PRO A 202 1.33 -1.97 -16.03
N ASN A 203 2.45 -1.42 -15.60
CA ASN A 203 2.60 -0.74 -14.32
C ASN A 203 1.94 0.65 -14.37
N ASP A 204 0.61 0.65 -14.45
CA ASP A 204 -0.24 1.84 -14.59
C ASP A 204 -1.39 1.80 -13.58
N MET A 205 -1.30 2.63 -12.54
CA MET A 205 -2.28 2.60 -11.46
C MET A 205 -3.61 3.23 -11.86
N ALA A 206 -3.63 4.18 -12.79
CA ALA A 206 -4.88 4.75 -13.31
C ALA A 206 -5.67 3.70 -14.09
N ALA A 207 -5.00 2.89 -14.91
CA ALA A 207 -5.63 1.79 -15.62
C ALA A 207 -6.18 0.71 -14.66
N VAL A 208 -5.44 0.40 -13.59
CA VAL A 208 -5.89 -0.51 -12.53
C VAL A 208 -7.16 0.02 -11.85
N LEU A 209 -7.18 1.30 -11.46
CA LEU A 209 -8.36 1.90 -10.82
C LEU A 209 -9.58 1.81 -11.73
N LYS A 210 -9.42 2.09 -13.02
CA LYS A 210 -10.50 2.00 -14.01
C LYS A 210 -11.04 0.57 -14.14
N ALA A 211 -10.15 -0.43 -14.20
CA ALA A 211 -10.55 -1.85 -14.27
C ALA A 211 -11.31 -2.32 -13.01
N LEU A 212 -11.08 -1.67 -11.87
CA LEU A 212 -11.72 -2.00 -10.59
C LEU A 212 -12.93 -1.10 -10.26
N GLU A 213 -13.39 -0.22 -11.17
CA GLU A 213 -14.53 0.67 -10.90
C GLU A 213 -15.82 -0.10 -10.61
N GLU A 214 -16.04 -1.23 -11.26
CA GLU A 214 -17.24 -2.05 -11.12
C GLU A 214 -17.22 -3.01 -9.92
N TYR A 215 -16.12 -3.05 -9.18
CA TYR A 215 -15.89 -3.91 -8.01
C TYR A 215 -15.69 -3.05 -6.75
#